data_71bbb5a87eef15d645ddba69cc5f8cd0
#
_entry.id   71bbb5a87eef15d645ddba69cc5f8cd0
#
_cell.length_a   1.000
_cell.length_b   1.000
_cell.length_c   1.000
_cell.angle_alpha   90.00
_cell.angle_beta   90.00
_cell.angle_gamma   90.00
#
_symmetry.space_group_name_H-M   'P 1'
#
loop_
_entity.id
_entity.type
_entity.pdbx_description
1 polymer ?
#
loop_
_entity_poly.entity_id
_entity_poly.type
_entity_poly.pdbx_seq_one_letter_code
_entity_poly.pdbx_strand_id
1 'polypeptide(L)'
;MRLKPDQIEMIRSAAESAFGAGTRVTLFGSRVDDSKRGGDIDLLVMPAARDETLRRKIRFLVLLERALGERRIDVLVAQPDDQRDIVQVARETGVPL
;
A
#
# COMPACT_ATOMS: atom_id res chain seq x y z
N MET A 1 8.24 10.49 -7.44
CA MET A 1 7.06 9.97 -6.73
C MET A 1 5.95 11.01 -6.74
N ARG A 2 4.71 10.58 -7.01
CA ARG A 2 3.60 11.51 -7.25
C ARG A 2 2.66 11.71 -6.07
N LEU A 3 2.94 11.10 -4.94
CA LEU A 3 2.12 11.30 -3.74
C LEU A 3 2.62 12.52 -2.97
N LYS A 4 1.67 13.32 -2.51
CA LYS A 4 1.98 14.44 -1.63
C LYS A 4 2.30 13.94 -0.22
N PRO A 5 3.09 14.69 0.57
CA PRO A 5 3.42 14.25 1.94
C PRO A 5 2.20 13.95 2.82
N ASP A 6 1.12 14.73 2.69
CA ASP A 6 -0.10 14.48 3.45
C ASP A 6 -0.80 13.18 3.01
N GLN A 7 -0.74 12.85 1.72
CA GLN A 7 -1.29 11.59 1.21
C GLN A 7 -0.50 10.40 1.72
N ILE A 8 0.82 10.51 1.78
CA ILE A 8 1.68 9.47 2.34
C ILE A 8 1.31 9.22 3.80
N GLU A 9 1.13 10.28 4.57
CA GLU A 9 0.76 10.16 5.98
C GLU A 9 -0.62 9.53 6.14
N MET A 10 -1.57 9.87 5.29
CA MET A 10 -2.91 9.26 5.31
C MET A 10 -2.84 7.76 5.02
N ILE A 11 -2.01 7.35 4.07
CA ILE A 11 -1.84 5.93 3.74
C ILE A 11 -1.21 5.19 4.91
N ARG A 12 -0.17 5.75 5.51
CA ARG A 12 0.49 5.13 6.67
C ARG A 12 -0.45 5.00 7.85
N SER A 13 -1.20 6.04 8.14
CA SER A 13 -2.17 6.04 9.24
C SER A 13 -3.26 5.01 9.01
N ALA A 14 -3.78 4.93 7.79
CA ALA A 14 -4.79 3.93 7.42
C ALA A 14 -4.24 2.51 7.55
N ALA A 15 -3.00 2.28 7.14
CA ALA A 15 -2.37 0.98 7.24
C ALA A 15 -2.20 0.54 8.71
N GLU A 16 -1.76 1.43 9.55
CA GLU A 16 -1.62 1.12 10.98
C GLU A 16 -2.97 0.87 11.64
N SER A 17 -3.99 1.63 11.26
CA SER A 17 -5.35 1.43 11.78
C SER A 17 -5.93 0.07 11.34
N ALA A 18 -5.68 -0.34 10.11
CA ALA A 18 -6.25 -1.56 9.58
C ALA A 18 -5.44 -2.82 9.93
N PHE A 19 -4.11 -2.72 9.95
CA PHE A 19 -3.22 -3.87 10.10
C PHE A 19 -2.40 -3.88 11.39
N GLY A 20 -2.45 -2.82 12.17
CA GLY A 20 -1.72 -2.71 13.42
C GLY A 20 -0.48 -1.83 13.33
N ALA A 21 -0.03 -1.34 14.50
CA ALA A 21 1.17 -0.52 14.59
C ALA A 21 2.40 -1.32 14.13
N GLY A 22 3.28 -0.67 13.40
CA GLY A 22 4.45 -1.32 12.82
C GLY A 22 4.26 -1.86 11.41
N THR A 23 3.05 -1.76 10.87
CA THR A 23 2.78 -2.14 9.49
C THR A 23 3.58 -1.27 8.54
N ARG A 24 4.19 -1.90 7.53
CA ARG A 24 4.98 -1.20 6.51
C ARG A 24 4.25 -1.18 5.19
N VAL A 25 4.36 -0.07 4.48
CA VAL A 25 3.74 0.11 3.17
C VAL A 25 4.81 0.56 2.18
N THR A 26 4.79 -0.04 1.02
CA THR A 26 5.68 0.30 -0.09
C THR A 26 4.85 0.68 -1.31
N LEU A 27 5.16 1.82 -1.90
CA LEU A 27 4.55 2.25 -3.16
C LEU A 27 5.34 1.66 -4.31
N PHE A 28 4.67 1.01 -5.25
CA PHE A 28 5.33 0.43 -6.40
C PHE A 28 4.49 0.63 -7.67
N GLY A 29 4.95 0.09 -8.79
CA GLY A 29 4.26 0.19 -10.06
C GLY A 29 4.40 1.56 -10.72
N SER A 30 3.37 2.00 -11.42
CA SER A 30 3.44 3.21 -12.25
C SER A 30 3.64 4.50 -11.46
N ARG A 31 3.31 4.51 -10.16
CA ARG A 31 3.49 5.71 -9.32
C ARG A 31 4.94 5.99 -8.96
N VAL A 32 5.79 5.00 -9.06
CA VAL A 32 7.23 5.17 -8.83
C VAL A 32 7.87 5.88 -10.01
N ASP A 33 7.34 5.66 -11.21
CA ASP A 33 7.82 6.28 -12.44
C ASP A 33 6.97 7.51 -12.77
N ASP A 34 7.52 8.70 -12.50
CA ASP A 34 6.83 9.96 -12.72
C ASP A 34 6.55 10.27 -14.18
N SER A 35 7.20 9.57 -15.10
CA SER A 35 6.94 9.76 -16.53
C SER A 35 5.63 9.12 -16.97
N LYS A 36 5.09 8.21 -16.21
CA LYS A 36 3.84 7.52 -16.52
C LYS A 36 2.65 8.25 -15.93
N ARG A 37 1.58 8.31 -16.71
CA ARG A 37 0.33 8.88 -16.27
C ARG A 37 -0.59 7.78 -15.77
N GLY A 38 -1.37 8.08 -14.75
CA GLY A 38 -2.37 7.18 -14.25
C GLY A 38 -2.88 7.60 -12.89
N GLY A 39 -4.11 7.26 -12.60
CA GLY A 39 -4.70 7.45 -11.28
C GLY A 39 -4.44 6.29 -10.34
N ASP A 40 -3.84 5.22 -10.85
CA ASP A 40 -3.67 3.98 -10.11
C ASP A 40 -2.57 4.10 -9.05
N ILE A 41 -2.85 3.52 -7.90
CA ILE A 41 -1.90 3.45 -6.79
C ILE A 41 -1.71 1.97 -6.47
N ASP A 42 -0.47 1.52 -6.49
CA ASP A 42 -0.13 0.13 -6.15
C ASP A 42 0.64 0.12 -4.84
N LEU A 43 0.10 -0.58 -3.85
CA LEU A 43 0.68 -0.63 -2.52
C LEU A 43 0.99 -2.06 -2.12
N LEU A 44 2.20 -2.27 -1.62
CA LEU A 44 2.57 -3.51 -0.94
C LEU A 44 2.48 -3.25 0.56
N VAL A 45 1.68 -4.05 1.25
CA VAL A 45 1.51 -3.96 2.70
C VAL A 45 2.15 -5.17 3.36
N MET A 46 3.04 -4.91 4.30
CA MET A 46 3.59 -5.94 5.19
C MET A 46 2.96 -5.72 6.56
N PRO A 47 1.90 -6.50 6.89
CA PRO A 47 1.09 -6.22 8.07
C PRO A 47 1.77 -6.63 9.36
N ALA A 48 1.55 -5.83 10.41
CA ALA A 48 1.96 -6.22 11.76
C ALA A 48 1.10 -7.37 12.28
N ALA A 49 -0.23 -7.29 12.06
CA ALA A 49 -1.15 -8.37 12.42
C ALA A 49 -1.31 -9.31 11.23
N ARG A 50 -1.20 -10.61 11.48
CA ARG A 50 -1.21 -11.63 10.42
C ARG A 50 -2.53 -12.39 10.31
N ASP A 51 -3.47 -12.12 11.19
CA ASP A 51 -4.79 -12.72 11.18
C ASP A 51 -5.79 -11.83 10.43
N GLU A 52 -6.90 -12.43 10.02
CA GLU A 52 -8.02 -11.73 9.38
C GLU A 52 -7.60 -10.84 8.20
N THR A 53 -6.69 -11.31 7.40
CA THR A 53 -6.06 -10.53 6.33
C THR A 53 -7.10 -9.91 5.38
N LEU A 54 -8.10 -10.66 4.96
CA LEU A 54 -9.10 -10.14 4.02
C LEU A 54 -9.92 -9.02 4.65
N ARG A 55 -10.37 -9.21 5.90
CA ARG A 55 -11.13 -8.19 6.62
C ARG A 55 -10.31 -6.91 6.77
N ARG A 56 -9.05 -7.05 7.15
CA ARG A 56 -8.14 -5.91 7.34
C ARG A 56 -7.86 -5.19 6.03
N LYS A 57 -7.69 -5.96 4.96
CA LYS A 57 -7.49 -5.38 3.62
C LYS A 57 -8.70 -4.56 3.18
N ILE A 58 -9.90 -5.08 3.38
CA ILE A 58 -11.13 -4.37 3.03
C ILE A 58 -11.23 -3.07 3.84
N ARG A 59 -10.96 -3.14 5.14
CA ARG A 59 -10.96 -1.94 5.98
C ARG A 59 -9.96 -0.91 5.49
N PHE A 60 -8.77 -1.35 5.13
CA PHE A 60 -7.73 -0.48 4.59
C PHE A 60 -8.21 0.23 3.32
N LEU A 61 -8.80 -0.52 2.40
CA LEU A 61 -9.32 0.06 1.15
C LEU A 61 -10.43 1.09 1.41
N VAL A 62 -11.31 0.83 2.36
CA VAL A 62 -12.35 1.79 2.74
C VAL A 62 -11.74 3.07 3.31
N LEU A 63 -10.75 2.95 4.19
CA LEU A 63 -10.07 4.10 4.77
C LEU A 63 -9.34 4.92 3.71
N LEU A 64 -8.69 4.24 2.75
CA LEU A 64 -8.01 4.91 1.66
C LEU A 64 -8.99 5.66 0.75
N GLU A 65 -10.12 5.05 0.44
CA GLU A 65 -11.14 5.72 -0.37
C GLU A 65 -11.64 7.00 0.29
N ARG A 66 -11.88 6.96 1.61
CA ARG A 66 -12.29 8.14 2.36
C ARG A 66 -11.23 9.23 2.36
N ALA A 67 -9.97 8.85 2.44
CA ALA A 67 -8.86 9.80 2.53
C ALA A 67 -8.45 10.36 1.17
N LEU A 68 -8.43 9.53 0.14
CA LEU A 68 -7.86 9.87 -1.17
C LEU A 68 -8.90 10.04 -2.26
N GLY A 69 -10.17 9.75 -1.96
CA GLY A 69 -11.24 9.80 -2.94
C GLY A 69 -11.31 8.55 -3.80
N GLU A 70 -12.14 8.59 -4.84
CA GLU A 70 -12.33 7.47 -5.74
C GLU A 70 -11.13 7.35 -6.68
N ARG A 71 -10.22 6.46 -6.33
CA ARG A 71 -9.07 6.12 -7.16
C ARG A 71 -8.96 4.61 -7.21
N ARG A 72 -8.38 4.11 -8.28
CA ARG A 72 -8.05 2.70 -8.35
C ARG A 72 -6.82 2.43 -7.49
N ILE A 73 -7.02 1.67 -6.43
CA ILE A 73 -5.96 1.32 -5.50
C ILE A 73 -5.86 -0.19 -5.43
N ASP A 74 -4.71 -0.70 -5.82
CA ASP A 74 -4.42 -2.14 -5.73
C ASP A 74 -3.54 -2.37 -4.52
N VAL A 75 -3.99 -3.26 -3.64
CA VAL A 75 -3.27 -3.58 -2.41
C VAL A 75 -2.82 -5.03 -2.45
N LEU A 76 -1.53 -5.22 -2.32
CA LEU A 76 -0.91 -6.54 -2.21
C LEU A 76 -0.43 -6.71 -0.77
N VAL A 77 -0.99 -7.70 -0.07
CA VAL A 77 -0.58 -8.01 1.31
C VAL A 77 0.40 -9.16 1.28
N ALA A 78 1.55 -9.00 1.91
CA ALA A 78 2.60 -10.01 1.90
C ALA A 78 3.26 -10.13 3.26
N GLN A 79 3.65 -11.36 3.60
CA GLN A 79 4.46 -11.64 4.77
C GLN A 79 5.95 -11.50 4.41
N PRO A 80 6.86 -11.41 5.40
CA PRO A 80 8.28 -11.26 5.12
C PRO A 80 8.88 -12.40 4.28
N ASP A 81 8.31 -13.60 4.38
CA ASP A 81 8.77 -14.78 3.66
C ASP A 81 8.05 -15.04 2.34
N ASP A 82 7.23 -14.11 1.90
CA ASP A 82 6.49 -14.25 0.65
C ASP A 82 7.46 -14.20 -0.54
N GLN A 83 7.43 -15.26 -1.36
CA GLN A 83 8.35 -15.41 -2.49
C GLN A 83 7.71 -15.23 -3.85
N ARG A 84 6.45 -14.74 -3.89
CA ARG A 84 5.80 -14.45 -5.17
C ARG A 84 6.59 -13.41 -5.94
N ASP A 85 6.67 -13.58 -7.27
CA ASP A 85 7.44 -12.69 -8.13
C ASP A 85 7.01 -11.24 -8.00
N ILE A 86 5.70 -10.98 -7.96
CA ILE A 86 5.20 -9.61 -7.84
C ILE A 86 5.64 -8.95 -6.53
N VAL A 87 5.74 -9.73 -5.45
CA VAL A 87 6.22 -9.22 -4.16
C VAL A 87 7.70 -8.87 -4.24
N GLN A 88 8.51 -9.71 -4.90
CA GLN A 88 9.92 -9.44 -5.08
C GLN A 88 10.15 -8.17 -5.89
N VAL A 89 9.41 -8.03 -6.99
CA VAL A 89 9.49 -6.83 -7.83
C VAL A 89 9.10 -5.58 -7.02
N ALA A 90 8.02 -5.66 -6.25
CA ALA A 90 7.57 -4.53 -5.44
C ALA A 90 8.62 -4.14 -4.39
N ARG A 91 9.28 -5.11 -3.75
CA ARG A 91 10.32 -4.83 -2.77
C ARG A 91 11.56 -4.20 -3.39
N GLU A 92 11.96 -4.68 -4.58
CA GLU A 92 13.18 -4.21 -5.25
C GLU A 92 13.01 -2.85 -5.89
N THR A 93 11.85 -2.56 -6.47
CA THR A 93 11.61 -1.36 -7.27
C THR A 93 10.75 -0.32 -6.56
N GLY A 94 10.12 -0.68 -5.44
CA GLY A 94 9.19 0.20 -4.75
C GLY A 94 9.89 1.21 -3.83
N VAL A 95 9.09 2.15 -3.37
CA VAL A 95 9.52 3.20 -2.45
C VAL A 95 8.80 3.00 -1.11
N PRO A 96 9.53 2.76 -0.01
CA PRO A 96 8.90 2.68 1.32
C PRO A 96 8.25 4.02 1.68
N LEU A 97 7.05 3.96 2.20
CA LEU A 97 6.32 5.15 2.63
C LEU A 97 6.50 5.45 4.11
#